data_baeec4be88fe14f4c992cd2deb7840d2
#
_entry.id   baeec4be88fe14f4c992cd2deb7840d2
#
_cell.length_a   1.000
_cell.length_b   1.000
_cell.length_c   1.000
_cell.angle_alpha   90.00
_cell.angle_beta   90.00
_cell.angle_gamma   90.00
#
_symmetry.space_group_name_H-M   'P 1'
#
loop_
_entity.id
_entity.type
_entity.pdbx_description
1 polymer ?
#
loop_
_entity_poly.entity_id
_entity_poly.type
_entity_poly.pdbx_seq_one_letter_code
_entity_poly.pdbx_strand_id
1 'polypeptide(L)'
;MLKKFCYALLLVLFAVTCAGAHPGKLDEYGGHYDAKTGKYHYHKKTKDADLKRLAVTLNTQPNTVYKARIKRVIDGDTAVIIFMLDDGKIYKDERVRFLGVNTPETVHPNKPVEYYGKEASNFTKENLTDKVVWIQTDAGARDRYDRLLAYIWTEEPSEKDLDNEKAIRAKMFNAKLLLGGYAQVMTIQPNVRYAEVFLKFQREARENNKGLWNEQN
;
A
#
# COMPACT_ATOMS: atom_id res chain seq x y z
N MET A 1 48.79 -22.13 63.95
CA MET A 1 47.41 -21.64 63.70
C MET A 1 47.35 -21.17 62.27
N LEU A 2 46.76 -22.01 61.40
CA LEU A 2 46.76 -21.77 59.94
C LEU A 2 45.34 -21.37 59.52
N LYS A 3 45.11 -20.12 59.16
CA LYS A 3 43.81 -19.67 58.68
C LYS A 3 43.68 -20.03 57.20
N LYS A 4 42.73 -20.92 56.90
CA LYS A 4 42.31 -21.31 55.57
C LYS A 4 41.39 -20.21 55.00
N PHE A 5 41.79 -19.52 53.97
CA PHE A 5 40.96 -18.64 53.16
C PHE A 5 40.25 -19.50 52.10
N CYS A 6 38.94 -19.62 52.21
CA CYS A 6 38.09 -20.17 51.14
C CYS A 6 37.77 -19.07 50.16
N TYR A 7 38.29 -19.17 48.95
CA TYR A 7 37.82 -18.34 47.80
C TYR A 7 36.59 -19.01 47.18
N ALA A 8 35.45 -18.38 47.39
CA ALA A 8 34.26 -18.74 46.65
C ALA A 8 34.36 -18.13 45.22
N LEU A 9 34.54 -18.97 44.22
CA LEU A 9 34.54 -18.60 42.82
C LEU A 9 33.08 -18.45 42.37
N LEU A 10 32.60 -17.20 42.28
CA LEU A 10 31.27 -16.88 41.75
C LEU A 10 31.30 -16.99 40.21
N LEU A 11 30.80 -18.11 39.70
CA LEU A 11 30.61 -18.32 38.26
C LEU A 11 29.36 -17.53 37.83
N VAL A 12 29.56 -16.36 37.29
CA VAL A 12 28.48 -15.61 36.60
C VAL A 12 28.26 -16.26 35.25
N LEU A 13 27.18 -17.04 35.14
CA LEU A 13 26.69 -17.53 33.86
C LEU A 13 26.09 -16.34 33.11
N PHE A 14 26.83 -15.80 32.16
CA PHE A 14 26.27 -14.96 31.14
C PHE A 14 25.41 -15.82 30.22
N ALA A 15 24.10 -15.78 30.42
CA ALA A 15 23.17 -16.29 29.42
C ALA A 15 23.23 -15.37 28.19
N VAL A 16 24.05 -15.76 27.22
CA VAL A 16 24.01 -15.16 25.87
C VAL A 16 22.68 -15.59 25.29
N THR A 17 21.68 -14.72 25.34
CA THR A 17 20.50 -14.88 24.52
C THR A 17 20.92 -14.71 23.07
N CYS A 18 21.17 -15.82 22.39
CA CYS A 18 21.26 -15.82 20.92
C CYS A 18 19.93 -15.28 20.40
N ALA A 19 19.91 -14.02 20.00
CA ALA A 19 18.87 -13.51 19.14
C ALA A 19 18.91 -14.39 17.88
N GLY A 20 17.93 -15.27 17.75
CA GLY A 20 17.85 -16.20 16.63
C GLY A 20 17.86 -15.44 15.33
N ALA A 21 18.97 -15.53 14.60
CA ALA A 21 19.04 -15.02 13.23
C ALA A 21 18.06 -15.83 12.40
N HIS A 22 17.02 -15.19 11.90
CA HIS A 22 16.06 -15.83 11.01
C HIS A 22 16.75 -16.19 9.69
N PRO A 23 16.72 -17.47 9.25
CA PRO A 23 17.27 -17.83 7.95
C PRO A 23 16.33 -17.34 6.86
N GLY A 24 16.64 -16.20 6.28
CA GLY A 24 15.96 -15.65 5.11
C GLY A 24 16.92 -14.86 4.25
N LYS A 25 16.90 -15.11 2.92
CA LYS A 25 17.66 -14.31 1.99
C LYS A 25 17.09 -12.88 2.04
N LEU A 26 17.94 -11.90 2.31
CA LEU A 26 17.55 -10.50 2.27
C LEU A 26 17.22 -10.11 0.84
N ASP A 27 16.18 -9.33 0.66
CA ASP A 27 15.88 -8.69 -0.61
C ASP A 27 16.84 -7.51 -0.89
N GLU A 28 16.68 -6.88 -2.03
CA GLU A 28 17.49 -5.73 -2.43
C GLU A 28 17.43 -4.56 -1.44
N TYR A 29 16.46 -4.55 -0.53
CA TYR A 29 16.24 -3.51 0.47
C TYR A 29 16.82 -3.84 1.85
N GLY A 30 17.43 -5.00 1.98
CA GLY A 30 18.08 -5.45 3.22
C GLY A 30 17.12 -5.96 4.29
N GLY A 31 15.92 -6.37 3.90
CA GLY A 31 14.91 -6.99 4.75
C GLY A 31 14.34 -8.28 4.14
N HIS A 32 13.43 -8.92 4.85
CA HIS A 32 12.62 -10.04 4.36
C HIS A 32 11.34 -10.23 5.19
N TYR A 33 10.42 -11.06 4.67
CA TYR A 33 9.27 -11.49 5.44
C TYR A 33 9.64 -12.59 6.41
N ASP A 34 9.24 -12.47 7.67
CA ASP A 34 9.28 -13.56 8.63
C ASP A 34 8.29 -14.65 8.20
N ALA A 35 8.79 -15.86 7.97
CA ALA A 35 7.98 -16.97 7.47
C ALA A 35 6.88 -17.43 8.43
N LYS A 36 7.02 -17.15 9.75
CA LYS A 36 6.05 -17.56 10.78
C LYS A 36 4.97 -16.53 11.00
N THR A 37 5.34 -15.25 10.97
CA THR A 37 4.42 -14.15 11.31
C THR A 37 3.87 -13.43 10.08
N GLY A 38 4.46 -13.65 8.90
CA GLY A 38 4.14 -12.93 7.67
C GLY A 38 4.47 -11.43 7.73
N LYS A 39 5.21 -11.00 8.75
CA LYS A 39 5.61 -9.59 8.90
C LYS A 39 6.96 -9.34 8.25
N TYR A 40 7.05 -8.25 7.51
CA TYR A 40 8.33 -7.81 6.95
C TYR A 40 9.18 -7.12 8.03
N HIS A 41 10.48 -7.42 8.07
CA HIS A 41 11.42 -6.77 8.96
C HIS A 41 12.77 -6.53 8.27
N TYR A 42 13.47 -5.47 8.71
CA TYR A 42 14.77 -5.07 8.19
C TYR A 42 15.90 -5.58 9.08
N HIS A 43 16.98 -6.06 8.47
CA HIS A 43 18.21 -6.47 9.17
C HIS A 43 19.27 -5.36 9.22
N LYS A 44 19.15 -4.34 8.37
CA LYS A 44 19.98 -3.13 8.47
C LYS A 44 19.24 -2.06 9.26
N LYS A 45 19.91 -1.48 10.26
CA LYS A 45 19.39 -0.30 10.98
C LYS A 45 19.24 0.85 9.98
N THR A 46 18.02 1.09 9.53
CA THR A 46 17.64 2.37 8.91
C THR A 46 17.75 3.45 9.97
N LYS A 47 18.23 4.63 9.62
CA LYS A 47 18.31 5.74 10.57
C LYS A 47 16.88 6.12 10.96
N ASP A 48 16.51 5.93 12.22
CA ASP A 48 15.17 6.24 12.76
C ASP A 48 14.70 7.68 12.45
N ALA A 49 15.66 8.59 12.24
CA ALA A 49 15.38 9.97 11.85
C ALA A 49 14.68 10.09 10.49
N ASP A 50 15.07 9.24 9.52
CA ASP A 50 14.50 9.28 8.16
C ASP A 50 13.07 8.74 8.16
N LEU A 51 12.80 7.68 8.95
CA LEU A 51 11.45 7.13 9.12
C LEU A 51 10.51 8.12 9.81
N LYS A 52 11.00 8.82 10.84
CA LYS A 52 10.23 9.87 11.53
C LYS A 52 9.93 11.05 10.60
N ARG A 53 10.92 11.47 9.81
CA ARG A 53 10.77 12.54 8.83
C ARG A 53 9.74 12.19 7.76
N LEU A 54 9.80 10.97 7.23
CA LEU A 54 8.84 10.48 6.25
C LEU A 54 7.41 10.41 6.84
N ALA A 55 7.26 9.88 8.05
CA ALA A 55 5.96 9.80 8.72
C ALA A 55 5.35 11.19 8.94
N VAL A 56 6.15 12.18 9.35
CA VAL A 56 5.70 13.57 9.51
C VAL A 56 5.28 14.18 8.17
N THR A 57 6.06 13.97 7.11
CA THR A 57 5.76 14.50 5.78
C THR A 57 4.45 13.94 5.24
N LEU A 58 4.21 12.64 5.38
CA LEU A 58 2.99 11.99 4.91
C LEU A 58 1.71 12.43 5.65
N ASN A 59 1.82 12.77 6.93
CA ASN A 59 0.68 13.20 7.73
C ASN A 59 0.28 14.67 7.51
N THR A 60 1.11 15.45 6.85
CA THR A 60 0.97 16.91 6.87
C THR A 60 0.68 17.56 5.53
N GLN A 61 0.76 16.84 4.41
CA GLN A 61 0.59 17.48 3.10
C GLN A 61 -0.53 16.82 2.28
N PRO A 62 -1.72 17.44 2.24
CA PRO A 62 -2.76 17.08 1.29
C PRO A 62 -2.30 17.40 -0.16
N ASN A 63 -2.96 16.78 -1.13
CA ASN A 63 -2.73 17.00 -2.56
C ASN A 63 -1.27 16.81 -3.03
N THR A 64 -0.53 15.92 -2.39
CA THR A 64 0.88 15.68 -2.68
C THR A 64 1.06 14.35 -3.41
N VAL A 65 1.99 14.32 -4.36
CA VAL A 65 2.35 13.13 -5.12
C VAL A 65 3.65 12.53 -4.58
N TYR A 66 3.64 11.23 -4.30
CA TYR A 66 4.78 10.48 -3.79
C TYR A 66 5.10 9.30 -4.70
N LYS A 67 6.36 9.04 -4.94
CA LYS A 67 6.80 7.82 -5.62
C LYS A 67 6.79 6.64 -4.67
N ALA A 68 6.22 5.53 -5.10
CA ALA A 68 6.11 4.32 -4.31
C ALA A 68 6.22 3.07 -5.18
N ARG A 69 6.47 1.91 -4.56
CA ARG A 69 6.35 0.61 -5.21
C ARG A 69 5.20 -0.16 -4.57
N ILE A 70 4.38 -0.79 -5.37
CA ILE A 70 3.37 -1.74 -4.89
C ILE A 70 4.09 -3.04 -4.51
N LYS A 71 4.06 -3.38 -3.24
CA LYS A 71 4.67 -4.59 -2.71
C LYS A 71 3.79 -5.82 -2.88
N ARG A 72 2.50 -5.64 -2.61
CA ARG A 72 1.46 -6.66 -2.83
C ARG A 72 0.09 -6.01 -2.88
N VAL A 73 -0.77 -6.60 -3.65
CA VAL A 73 -2.20 -6.28 -3.69
C VAL A 73 -2.93 -7.12 -2.64
N ILE A 74 -3.82 -6.49 -1.88
CA ILE A 74 -4.66 -7.16 -0.88
C ILE A 74 -6.01 -7.51 -1.51
N ASP A 75 -6.64 -6.51 -2.15
CA ASP A 75 -7.92 -6.61 -2.84
C ASP A 75 -7.93 -5.68 -4.05
N GLY A 76 -9.00 -5.64 -4.81
CA GLY A 76 -9.09 -4.84 -6.04
C GLY A 76 -8.80 -3.34 -5.85
N ASP A 77 -9.04 -2.80 -4.66
CA ASP A 77 -8.84 -1.39 -4.33
C ASP A 77 -7.94 -1.13 -3.10
N THR A 78 -7.22 -2.14 -2.67
CA THR A 78 -6.35 -2.05 -1.50
C THR A 78 -5.01 -2.76 -1.75
N ALA A 79 -3.91 -2.06 -1.48
CA ALA A 79 -2.56 -2.60 -1.65
C ALA A 79 -1.65 -2.26 -0.45
N VAL A 80 -0.52 -2.94 -0.37
CA VAL A 80 0.63 -2.54 0.45
C VAL A 80 1.66 -1.91 -0.46
N ILE A 81 2.09 -0.74 -0.11
CA ILE A 81 3.12 0.03 -0.81
C ILE A 81 4.36 0.21 0.04
N ILE A 82 5.42 0.59 -0.62
CA ILE A 82 6.66 1.04 -0.02
C ILE A 82 7.03 2.37 -0.66
N PHE A 83 7.27 3.39 0.16
CA PHE A 83 7.71 4.69 -0.35
C PHE A 83 9.15 4.63 -0.86
N MET A 84 9.39 5.28 -1.98
CA MET A 84 10.70 5.44 -2.58
C MET A 84 11.14 6.90 -2.41
N LEU A 85 12.23 7.13 -1.70
CA LEU A 85 12.84 8.45 -1.60
C LEU A 85 13.82 8.70 -2.77
N ASP A 86 14.18 9.97 -2.99
CA ASP A 86 15.07 10.40 -4.07
C ASP A 86 16.46 9.75 -4.02
N ASP A 87 16.90 9.27 -2.85
CA ASP A 87 18.14 8.53 -2.68
C ASP A 87 18.01 7.02 -2.97
N GLY A 88 16.86 6.58 -3.46
CA GLY A 88 16.55 5.18 -3.76
C GLY A 88 16.28 4.31 -2.53
N LYS A 89 16.31 4.89 -1.32
CA LYS A 89 16.00 4.15 -0.09
C LYS A 89 14.50 4.00 0.10
N ILE A 90 14.12 2.87 0.67
CA ILE A 90 12.74 2.43 0.85
C ILE A 90 12.42 2.37 2.33
N TYR A 91 11.29 2.94 2.76
CA TYR A 91 11.16 3.30 4.16
C TYR A 91 9.97 2.77 4.93
N LYS A 92 8.87 2.33 4.38
CA LYS A 92 7.78 1.83 5.21
C LYS A 92 6.76 1.04 4.41
N ASP A 93 6.36 -0.11 4.93
CA ASP A 93 5.15 -0.79 4.50
C ASP A 93 3.95 0.06 4.90
N GLU A 94 3.15 0.47 3.95
CA GLU A 94 1.94 1.26 4.18
C GLU A 94 0.76 0.62 3.47
N ARG A 95 -0.38 0.46 4.17
CA ARG A 95 -1.63 0.07 3.51
C ARG A 95 -2.24 1.27 2.84
N VAL A 96 -2.51 1.13 1.56
CA VAL A 96 -3.18 2.15 0.76
C VAL A 96 -4.57 1.65 0.35
N ARG A 97 -5.60 2.45 0.59
CA ARG A 97 -6.95 2.30 0.05
C ARG A 97 -7.14 3.28 -1.10
N PHE A 98 -7.51 2.79 -2.26
CA PHE A 98 -7.66 3.62 -3.46
C PHE A 98 -8.89 4.51 -3.34
N LEU A 99 -8.69 5.81 -3.48
CA LEU A 99 -9.74 6.82 -3.39
C LEU A 99 -10.71 6.78 -4.57
N GLY A 100 -11.96 7.10 -4.28
CA GLY A 100 -12.99 7.30 -5.29
C GLY A 100 -13.54 6.02 -5.93
N VAL A 101 -13.02 4.85 -5.56
CA VAL A 101 -13.42 3.55 -6.11
C VAL A 101 -13.74 2.55 -5.02
N ASN A 102 -14.64 1.61 -5.32
CA ASN A 102 -14.96 0.46 -4.48
C ASN A 102 -15.09 -0.77 -5.38
N THR A 103 -14.19 -1.72 -5.21
CA THR A 103 -14.30 -3.03 -5.87
C THR A 103 -15.15 -3.97 -5.04
N PRO A 104 -15.78 -5.01 -5.63
CA PRO A 104 -16.44 -6.04 -4.86
C PRO A 104 -15.45 -6.76 -3.94
N GLU A 105 -15.92 -7.10 -2.74
CA GLU A 105 -15.12 -7.64 -1.64
C GLU A 105 -14.66 -9.08 -1.89
N THR A 106 -13.39 -9.40 -1.65
CA THR A 106 -12.84 -10.75 -1.80
C THR A 106 -12.23 -11.33 -0.53
N VAL A 107 -11.90 -10.49 0.45
CA VAL A 107 -11.09 -10.89 1.63
C VAL A 107 -11.81 -10.69 2.98
N HIS A 108 -13.11 -10.39 2.96
CA HIS A 108 -13.87 -10.20 4.20
C HIS A 108 -14.05 -11.54 4.93
N PRO A 109 -13.68 -11.64 6.23
CA PRO A 109 -13.64 -12.93 6.94
C PRO A 109 -15.03 -13.59 7.10
N ASN A 110 -16.10 -12.80 7.08
CA ASN A 110 -17.49 -13.26 7.37
C ASN A 110 -18.45 -13.03 6.20
N LYS A 111 -17.96 -12.77 4.99
CA LYS A 111 -18.79 -12.60 3.79
C LYS A 111 -18.26 -13.46 2.66
N PRO A 112 -19.15 -14.00 1.83
CA PRO A 112 -18.71 -14.65 0.59
C PRO A 112 -18.02 -13.65 -0.33
N VAL A 113 -17.19 -14.15 -1.25
CA VAL A 113 -16.63 -13.36 -2.33
C VAL A 113 -17.79 -12.78 -3.15
N GLU A 114 -17.80 -11.46 -3.30
CA GLU A 114 -18.83 -10.77 -4.08
C GLU A 114 -18.63 -11.02 -5.58
N TYR A 115 -19.73 -10.92 -6.33
CA TYR A 115 -19.70 -11.03 -7.80
C TYR A 115 -18.67 -10.08 -8.38
N TYR A 116 -17.88 -10.55 -9.33
CA TYR A 116 -16.79 -9.84 -10.02
C TYR A 116 -15.61 -9.41 -9.11
N GLY A 117 -15.57 -9.83 -7.85
CA GLY A 117 -14.50 -9.47 -6.92
C GLY A 117 -13.16 -10.11 -7.31
N LYS A 118 -13.17 -11.39 -7.72
CA LYS A 118 -11.94 -12.07 -8.15
C LYS A 118 -11.33 -11.42 -9.38
N GLU A 119 -12.14 -11.04 -10.35
CA GLU A 119 -11.76 -10.37 -11.58
C GLU A 119 -11.13 -8.99 -11.27
N ALA A 120 -11.76 -8.20 -10.41
CA ALA A 120 -11.22 -6.91 -9.96
C ALA A 120 -9.88 -7.07 -9.21
N SER A 121 -9.79 -8.02 -8.29
CA SER A 121 -8.56 -8.32 -7.54
C SER A 121 -7.45 -8.80 -8.46
N ASN A 122 -7.73 -9.67 -9.42
CA ASN A 122 -6.75 -10.17 -10.39
C ASN A 122 -6.29 -9.04 -11.32
N PHE A 123 -7.20 -8.23 -11.84
CA PHE A 123 -6.85 -7.06 -12.65
C PHE A 123 -5.87 -6.14 -11.90
N THR A 124 -6.14 -5.85 -10.64
CA THR A 124 -5.24 -5.03 -9.83
C THR A 124 -3.89 -5.70 -9.61
N LYS A 125 -3.85 -7.02 -9.32
CA LYS A 125 -2.61 -7.78 -9.13
C LYS A 125 -1.73 -7.77 -10.38
N GLU A 126 -2.30 -8.05 -11.54
CA GLU A 126 -1.58 -8.11 -12.82
C GLU A 126 -0.99 -6.75 -13.22
N ASN A 127 -1.70 -5.68 -12.94
CA ASN A 127 -1.31 -4.34 -13.35
C ASN A 127 -0.41 -3.61 -12.36
N LEU A 128 -0.48 -3.93 -11.05
CA LEU A 128 0.21 -3.15 -10.02
C LEU A 128 1.27 -3.91 -9.23
N THR A 129 1.23 -5.26 -9.13
CA THR A 129 2.20 -5.99 -8.30
C THR A 129 3.63 -5.69 -8.76
N ASP A 130 4.51 -5.35 -7.81
CA ASP A 130 5.91 -4.99 -8.00
C ASP A 130 6.16 -3.77 -8.93
N LYS A 131 5.12 -3.04 -9.30
CA LYS A 131 5.25 -1.84 -10.12
C LYS A 131 5.61 -0.62 -9.29
N VAL A 132 6.39 0.27 -9.89
CA VAL A 132 6.57 1.63 -9.43
C VAL A 132 5.34 2.44 -9.84
N VAL A 133 4.80 3.17 -8.88
CA VAL A 133 3.60 4.00 -9.03
C VAL A 133 3.81 5.35 -8.36
N TRP A 134 2.94 6.30 -8.66
CA TRP A 134 2.88 7.57 -7.94
C TRP A 134 1.53 7.62 -7.24
N ILE A 135 1.57 7.84 -5.93
CA ILE A 135 0.38 7.96 -5.09
C ILE A 135 0.11 9.43 -4.83
N GLN A 136 -1.10 9.84 -5.08
CA GLN A 136 -1.56 11.22 -4.83
C GLN A 136 -2.55 11.22 -3.68
N THR A 137 -2.21 11.93 -2.61
CA THR A 137 -3.14 12.19 -1.49
C THR A 137 -4.17 13.25 -1.88
N ASP A 138 -5.30 13.25 -1.18
CA ASP A 138 -6.32 14.30 -1.26
C ASP A 138 -6.40 15.05 0.09
N ALA A 139 -7.49 15.70 0.39
CA ALA A 139 -7.69 16.51 1.59
C ALA A 139 -7.53 15.72 2.91
N GLY A 140 -8.00 14.49 2.95
CA GLY A 140 -7.84 13.57 4.09
C GLY A 140 -6.84 12.46 3.75
N ALA A 141 -5.79 12.31 4.56
CA ALA A 141 -4.72 11.38 4.27
C ALA A 141 -5.02 9.93 4.71
N ARG A 142 -5.88 9.70 5.73
CA ARG A 142 -6.13 8.38 6.30
C ARG A 142 -7.60 8.12 6.61
N ASP A 143 -7.97 6.85 6.59
CA ASP A 143 -9.27 6.42 7.06
C ASP A 143 -9.25 5.99 8.56
N ARG A 144 -10.41 5.60 9.08
CA ARG A 144 -10.56 5.12 10.46
C ARG A 144 -9.78 3.86 10.81
N TYR A 145 -9.28 3.15 9.80
CA TYR A 145 -8.45 1.94 9.95
C TYR A 145 -6.97 2.21 9.78
N ASP A 146 -6.58 3.49 9.79
CA ASP A 146 -5.21 3.97 9.58
C ASP A 146 -4.62 3.60 8.22
N ARG A 147 -5.47 3.32 7.20
CA ARG A 147 -5.00 3.13 5.83
C ARG A 147 -4.78 4.48 5.16
N LEU A 148 -3.66 4.61 4.46
CA LEU A 148 -3.42 5.78 3.60
C LEU A 148 -4.48 5.83 2.49
N LEU A 149 -5.03 7.00 2.25
CA LEU A 149 -6.00 7.25 1.19
C LEU A 149 -5.31 7.93 0.01
N ALA A 150 -5.33 7.32 -1.17
CA ALA A 150 -4.65 7.89 -2.33
C ALA A 150 -5.28 7.47 -3.67
N TYR A 151 -5.07 8.32 -4.66
CA TYR A 151 -5.19 7.98 -6.08
C TYR A 151 -3.87 7.38 -6.56
N ILE A 152 -3.93 6.39 -7.43
CA ILE A 152 -2.77 5.64 -7.93
C ILE A 152 -2.53 6.01 -9.39
N TRP A 153 -1.36 6.58 -9.68
CA TRP A 153 -0.90 6.88 -11.03
C TRP A 153 0.12 5.84 -11.46
N THR A 154 -0.04 5.29 -12.66
CA THR A 154 0.88 4.29 -13.22
C THR A 154 2.09 4.91 -13.90
N GLU A 155 2.06 6.22 -14.10
CA GLU A 155 3.15 7.05 -14.61
C GLU A 155 3.22 8.32 -13.78
N GLU A 156 4.40 8.97 -13.74
CA GLU A 156 4.56 10.24 -13.02
C GLU A 156 3.66 11.32 -13.61
N PRO A 157 2.69 11.84 -12.83
CA PRO A 157 1.84 12.90 -13.32
C PRO A 157 2.57 14.25 -13.24
N SER A 158 2.51 15.03 -14.30
CA SER A 158 2.83 16.46 -14.26
C SER A 158 1.69 17.23 -13.58
N GLU A 159 1.93 18.45 -13.13
CA GLU A 159 0.88 19.30 -12.57
C GLU A 159 -0.32 19.46 -13.53
N LYS A 160 -0.06 19.55 -14.85
CA LYS A 160 -1.10 19.65 -15.89
C LYS A 160 -1.92 18.36 -16.03
N ASP A 161 -1.34 17.21 -15.70
CA ASP A 161 -2.05 15.91 -15.75
C ASP A 161 -3.09 15.79 -14.65
N LEU A 162 -2.86 16.44 -13.49
CA LEU A 162 -3.72 16.29 -12.32
C LEU A 162 -5.17 16.77 -12.55
N ASP A 163 -5.39 17.68 -13.48
CA ASP A 163 -6.71 18.22 -13.81
C ASP A 163 -7.11 17.93 -15.27
N ASN A 164 -6.35 17.06 -15.96
CA ASN A 164 -6.58 16.69 -17.35
C ASN A 164 -7.29 15.34 -17.45
N GLU A 165 -8.54 15.33 -17.88
CA GLU A 165 -9.33 14.08 -18.02
C GLU A 165 -8.65 13.03 -18.89
N LYS A 166 -7.99 13.43 -20.01
CA LYS A 166 -7.28 12.47 -20.88
C LYS A 166 -6.10 11.81 -20.17
N ALA A 167 -5.36 12.58 -19.36
CA ALA A 167 -4.26 12.05 -18.55
C ALA A 167 -4.79 11.16 -17.41
N ILE A 168 -5.84 11.58 -16.72
CA ILE A 168 -6.50 10.77 -15.68
C ILE A 168 -6.95 9.43 -16.25
N ARG A 169 -7.63 9.44 -17.39
CA ARG A 169 -8.08 8.23 -18.10
C ARG A 169 -6.93 7.29 -18.46
N ALA A 170 -5.84 7.83 -18.95
CA ALA A 170 -4.72 7.03 -19.45
C ALA A 170 -3.80 6.52 -18.35
N LYS A 171 -3.50 7.36 -17.35
CA LYS A 171 -2.42 7.15 -16.39
C LYS A 171 -2.90 6.81 -14.97
N MET A 172 -4.15 7.12 -14.58
CA MET A 172 -4.65 6.85 -13.25
C MET A 172 -5.30 5.48 -13.16
N PHE A 173 -4.81 4.62 -12.25
CA PHE A 173 -5.30 3.26 -12.10
C PHE A 173 -6.75 3.21 -11.59
N ASN A 174 -7.13 4.12 -10.70
CA ASN A 174 -8.52 4.26 -10.24
C ASN A 174 -9.49 4.47 -11.41
N ALA A 175 -9.10 5.29 -12.39
CA ALA A 175 -9.89 5.50 -13.61
C ALA A 175 -9.99 4.22 -14.47
N LYS A 176 -8.89 3.45 -14.57
CA LYS A 176 -8.88 2.16 -15.29
C LYS A 176 -9.83 1.14 -14.66
N LEU A 177 -9.91 1.10 -13.31
CA LEU A 177 -10.88 0.25 -12.60
C LEU A 177 -12.33 0.61 -12.96
N LEU A 178 -12.65 1.89 -12.98
CA LEU A 178 -14.02 2.36 -13.33
C LEU A 178 -14.35 2.11 -14.79
N LEU A 179 -13.47 2.48 -15.71
CA LEU A 179 -13.66 2.32 -17.16
C LEU A 179 -13.76 0.86 -17.60
N GLY A 180 -13.07 -0.03 -16.88
CA GLY A 180 -13.13 -1.47 -17.12
C GLY A 180 -14.32 -2.16 -16.44
N GLY A 181 -15.10 -1.44 -15.62
CA GLY A 181 -16.21 -2.00 -14.87
C GLY A 181 -15.77 -2.91 -13.71
N TYR A 182 -14.55 -2.75 -13.20
CA TYR A 182 -14.04 -3.50 -12.04
C TYR A 182 -14.42 -2.88 -10.70
N ALA A 183 -14.87 -1.63 -10.69
CA ALA A 183 -15.23 -0.90 -9.50
C ALA A 183 -16.47 -0.03 -9.70
N GLN A 184 -17.09 0.32 -8.59
CA GLN A 184 -18.10 1.38 -8.50
C GLN A 184 -17.48 2.63 -7.91
N VAL A 185 -18.05 3.80 -8.23
CA VAL A 185 -17.62 5.06 -7.58
C VAL A 185 -18.02 5.03 -6.12
N MET A 186 -17.07 5.37 -5.26
CA MET A 186 -17.27 5.55 -3.82
C MET A 186 -16.57 6.83 -3.36
N THR A 187 -17.33 7.90 -3.25
CA THR A 187 -16.83 9.20 -2.78
C THR A 187 -16.98 9.31 -1.27
N ILE A 188 -15.89 9.59 -0.55
CA ILE A 188 -15.85 9.78 0.90
C ILE A 188 -15.26 11.15 1.21
N GLN A 189 -16.07 12.02 1.80
CA GLN A 189 -15.60 13.32 2.27
C GLN A 189 -14.42 13.20 3.24
N PRO A 190 -13.44 14.11 3.18
CA PRO A 190 -13.32 15.29 2.31
C PRO A 190 -12.65 15.03 0.95
N ASN A 191 -12.40 13.77 0.58
CA ASN A 191 -11.64 13.35 -0.60
C ASN A 191 -12.54 13.29 -1.84
N VAL A 192 -12.66 14.38 -2.55
CA VAL A 192 -13.65 14.55 -3.65
C VAL A 192 -13.05 15.01 -4.97
N ARG A 193 -11.74 15.19 -5.04
CA ARG A 193 -11.06 15.83 -6.19
C ARG A 193 -11.52 15.31 -7.55
N TYR A 194 -11.68 14.00 -7.70
CA TYR A 194 -12.02 13.35 -8.97
C TYR A 194 -13.44 12.79 -9.02
N ALA A 195 -14.32 13.16 -8.09
CA ALA A 195 -15.65 12.58 -7.98
C ALA A 195 -16.47 12.71 -9.28
N GLU A 196 -16.50 13.88 -9.89
CA GLU A 196 -17.28 14.14 -11.12
C GLU A 196 -16.75 13.34 -12.32
N VAL A 197 -15.43 13.34 -12.52
CA VAL A 197 -14.82 12.61 -13.63
C VAL A 197 -14.96 11.09 -13.45
N PHE A 198 -14.92 10.60 -12.22
CA PHE A 198 -15.13 9.19 -11.92
C PHE A 198 -16.57 8.74 -12.16
N LEU A 199 -17.55 9.57 -11.84
CA LEU A 199 -18.96 9.32 -12.19
C LEU A 199 -19.15 9.23 -13.72
N LYS A 200 -18.45 10.06 -14.50
CA LYS A 200 -18.45 10.00 -15.96
C LYS A 200 -17.88 8.66 -16.45
N PHE A 201 -16.74 8.21 -15.90
CA PHE A 201 -16.10 6.96 -16.27
C PHE A 201 -16.94 5.74 -15.92
N GLN A 202 -17.59 5.74 -14.76
CA GLN A 202 -18.51 4.67 -14.39
C GLN A 202 -19.73 4.63 -15.34
N ARG A 203 -20.29 5.78 -15.70
CA ARG A 203 -21.40 5.85 -16.67
C ARG A 203 -21.00 5.25 -17.99
N GLU A 204 -19.83 5.61 -18.51
CA GLU A 204 -19.26 5.05 -19.74
C GLU A 204 -19.12 3.52 -19.66
N ALA A 205 -18.64 3.00 -18.54
CA ALA A 205 -18.53 1.55 -18.33
C ALA A 205 -19.91 0.85 -18.36
N ARG A 206 -20.93 1.47 -17.76
CA ARG A 206 -22.31 0.97 -17.77
C ARG A 206 -22.89 0.96 -19.18
N GLU A 207 -22.78 2.06 -19.90
CA GLU A 207 -23.29 2.20 -21.27
C GLU A 207 -22.65 1.20 -22.24
N ASN A 208 -21.42 0.76 -21.94
CA ASN A 208 -20.68 -0.24 -22.71
C ASN A 208 -20.73 -1.65 -22.12
N ASN A 209 -21.59 -1.93 -21.14
CA ASN A 209 -21.77 -3.24 -20.49
C ASN A 209 -20.43 -3.87 -20.01
N LYS A 210 -19.55 -3.07 -19.39
CA LYS A 210 -18.23 -3.52 -18.93
C LYS A 210 -18.30 -4.14 -17.54
N GLY A 211 -17.63 -5.28 -17.37
CA GLY A 211 -17.38 -5.89 -16.06
C GLY A 211 -18.64 -6.08 -15.21
N LEU A 212 -18.73 -5.39 -14.08
CA LEU A 212 -19.89 -5.38 -13.17
C LEU A 212 -21.23 -5.03 -13.86
N TRP A 213 -21.17 -4.38 -14.99
CA TRP A 213 -22.33 -3.86 -15.71
C TRP A 213 -22.76 -4.78 -16.87
N ASN A 214 -22.11 -5.96 -17.01
CA ASN A 214 -22.51 -6.91 -18.04
C ASN A 214 -23.79 -7.64 -17.63
N GLU A 215 -24.90 -7.35 -18.27
CA GLU A 215 -26.23 -7.92 -17.99
C GLU A 215 -26.36 -9.40 -18.40
N GLN A 216 -25.33 -10.00 -19.01
CA GLN A 216 -25.39 -11.39 -19.49
C GLN A 216 -24.91 -12.44 -18.46
N ASN A 217 -24.72 -12.06 -17.19
CA ASN A 217 -24.31 -12.97 -16.13
C ASN A 217 -25.32 -12.99 -14.98
#